data_353eeefe7a7d99bfc46a531934685e80
#
_entry.id   353eeefe7a7d99bfc46a531934685e80
#
_cell.length_a   1.000
_cell.length_b   1.000
_cell.length_c   1.000
_cell.angle_alpha   90.00
_cell.angle_beta   90.00
_cell.angle_gamma   90.00
#
_symmetry.space_group_name_H-M   'P 1'
#
loop_
_entity.id
_entity.type
_entity.pdbx_description
1 polymer ?
#
loop_
_entity_poly.entity_id
_entity_poly.type
_entity_poly.pdbx_seq_one_letter_code
_entity_poly.pdbx_strand_id
1 'polypeptide(L)'
;MSSSAETECVCTICLDSDPPPIQSGCACRSDSGLAHIECLVEKAVVQQAHRGDKVWWECQTCGQHFTGAMRTGLGEARWSRVRGEAEESEERLEAAQTLANCRRLDGEYAEAERIEREVLSVRRRVLGEEHPHTLVSAGNLALSLSSQGKYADAERIEREVLSARRRVLGE
;
A
#
# COMPACT_ATOMS: atom_id res chain seq x y z
N MET A 1 -40.09 -8.32 -27.81
CA MET A 1 -39.69 -7.83 -26.50
C MET A 1 -38.47 -8.63 -26.10
N SER A 2 -37.27 -8.11 -26.45
CA SER A 2 -36.02 -8.80 -26.12
C SER A 2 -35.64 -8.41 -24.70
N SER A 3 -35.77 -9.35 -23.77
CA SER A 3 -35.21 -9.25 -22.44
C SER A 3 -33.69 -9.35 -22.60
N SER A 4 -33.00 -8.21 -22.54
CA SER A 4 -31.57 -8.19 -22.31
C SER A 4 -31.34 -8.77 -20.91
N ALA A 5 -30.83 -9.98 -20.83
CA ALA A 5 -30.32 -10.54 -19.60
C ALA A 5 -29.18 -9.60 -19.15
N GLU A 6 -29.44 -8.76 -18.14
CA GLU A 6 -28.39 -8.03 -17.43
C GLU A 6 -27.52 -9.12 -16.81
N THR A 7 -26.30 -9.26 -17.31
CA THR A 7 -25.32 -10.14 -16.69
C THR A 7 -24.99 -9.57 -15.32
N GLU A 8 -25.54 -10.17 -14.27
CA GLU A 8 -25.23 -9.76 -12.90
C GLU A 8 -23.72 -9.89 -12.66
N CYS A 9 -23.11 -8.77 -12.33
CA CYS A 9 -21.70 -8.74 -11.97
C CYS A 9 -21.53 -9.33 -10.59
N VAL A 10 -20.83 -10.48 -10.49
CA VAL A 10 -20.60 -11.20 -9.24
C VAL A 10 -19.14 -11.14 -8.81
N CYS A 11 -18.91 -11.17 -7.51
CA CYS A 11 -17.57 -11.31 -6.94
C CYS A 11 -16.94 -12.65 -7.34
N THR A 12 -15.70 -12.63 -7.84
CA THR A 12 -14.98 -13.85 -8.27
C THR A 12 -14.56 -14.77 -7.11
N ILE A 13 -14.77 -14.35 -5.86
CA ILE A 13 -14.36 -15.08 -4.67
C ILE A 13 -15.57 -15.73 -3.99
N CYS A 14 -16.58 -14.95 -3.61
CA CYS A 14 -17.77 -15.45 -2.92
C CYS A 14 -18.95 -15.77 -3.86
N LEU A 15 -18.88 -15.34 -5.13
CA LEU A 15 -19.92 -15.51 -6.16
C LEU A 15 -21.22 -14.75 -5.86
N ASP A 16 -21.17 -13.77 -4.95
CA ASP A 16 -22.30 -12.93 -4.58
C ASP A 16 -22.24 -11.58 -5.34
N SER A 17 -23.39 -10.99 -5.58
CA SER A 17 -23.55 -9.67 -6.21
C SER A 17 -23.87 -8.56 -5.22
N ASP A 18 -24.13 -8.87 -3.95
CA ASP A 18 -24.48 -7.92 -2.90
C ASP A 18 -23.45 -7.96 -1.73
N PRO A 19 -22.84 -6.82 -1.39
CA PRO A 19 -22.86 -5.54 -2.11
C PRO A 19 -22.21 -5.67 -3.50
N PRO A 20 -22.49 -4.76 -4.45
CA PRO A 20 -21.92 -4.86 -5.79
C PRO A 20 -20.39 -4.91 -5.75
N PRO A 21 -19.75 -5.94 -6.35
CA PRO A 21 -18.30 -6.04 -6.39
C PRO A 21 -17.70 -4.93 -7.24
N ILE A 22 -16.49 -4.51 -6.91
CA ILE A 22 -15.76 -3.47 -7.62
C ILE A 22 -14.63 -4.05 -8.47
N GLN A 23 -14.21 -3.29 -9.49
CA GLN A 23 -13.03 -3.64 -10.28
C GLN A 23 -11.77 -3.54 -9.40
N SER A 24 -10.95 -4.58 -9.45
CA SER A 24 -9.68 -4.61 -8.72
C SER A 24 -8.63 -3.65 -9.29
N GLY A 25 -8.87 -3.15 -10.51
CA GLY A 25 -7.98 -2.22 -11.20
C GLY A 25 -6.67 -2.83 -11.69
N CYS A 26 -6.51 -4.14 -11.60
CA CYS A 26 -5.39 -4.88 -12.19
C CYS A 26 -5.67 -5.22 -13.67
N ALA A 27 -4.76 -5.94 -14.34
CA ALA A 27 -4.93 -6.32 -15.75
C ALA A 27 -5.95 -7.44 -16.01
N CYS A 28 -6.53 -8.02 -14.96
CA CYS A 28 -7.63 -8.98 -15.13
C CYS A 28 -8.83 -8.27 -15.74
N ARG A 29 -9.30 -8.81 -16.87
CA ARG A 29 -10.39 -8.19 -17.65
C ARG A 29 -11.73 -8.82 -17.33
N SER A 30 -12.80 -8.09 -17.65
CA SER A 30 -14.18 -8.53 -17.45
C SER A 30 -14.43 -8.98 -16.00
N ASP A 31 -15.27 -9.96 -15.83
CA ASP A 31 -15.73 -10.44 -14.51
C ASP A 31 -14.60 -11.00 -13.64
N SER A 32 -13.49 -11.47 -14.25
CA SER A 32 -12.33 -11.97 -13.49
C SER A 32 -11.59 -10.90 -12.66
N GLY A 33 -11.89 -9.61 -12.88
CA GLY A 33 -11.36 -8.49 -12.09
C GLY A 33 -12.32 -7.99 -11.01
N LEU A 34 -13.51 -8.56 -10.89
CA LEU A 34 -14.53 -8.13 -9.93
C LEU A 34 -14.36 -8.83 -8.57
N ALA A 35 -14.27 -8.06 -7.51
CA ALA A 35 -14.22 -8.61 -6.15
C ALA A 35 -14.76 -7.61 -5.11
N HIS A 36 -15.23 -8.13 -3.98
CA HIS A 36 -15.43 -7.31 -2.79
C HIS A 36 -14.08 -7.07 -2.11
N ILE A 37 -13.95 -5.91 -1.49
CA ILE A 37 -12.75 -5.57 -0.71
C ILE A 37 -12.58 -6.59 0.42
N GLU A 38 -13.65 -6.91 1.14
CA GLU A 38 -13.68 -7.85 2.25
C GLU A 38 -13.21 -9.25 1.84
N CYS A 39 -13.67 -9.74 0.70
CA CYS A 39 -13.24 -11.04 0.17
C CYS A 39 -11.75 -11.08 -0.16
N LEU A 40 -11.20 -9.98 -0.71
CA LEU A 40 -9.76 -9.88 -0.93
C LEU A 40 -8.97 -9.70 0.37
N VAL A 41 -9.52 -9.01 1.37
CA VAL A 41 -8.94 -8.90 2.72
C VAL A 41 -8.83 -10.28 3.36
N GLU A 42 -9.90 -11.06 3.39
CA GLU A 42 -9.89 -12.43 3.93
C GLU A 42 -8.86 -13.30 3.21
N LYS A 43 -8.84 -13.24 1.89
CA LYS A 43 -7.86 -13.95 1.07
C LYS A 43 -6.43 -13.52 1.39
N ALA A 44 -6.17 -12.22 1.54
CA ALA A 44 -4.86 -11.68 1.87
C ALA A 44 -4.39 -12.17 3.24
N VAL A 45 -5.26 -12.14 4.25
CA VAL A 45 -4.97 -12.64 5.61
C VAL A 45 -4.54 -14.11 5.60
N VAL A 46 -5.29 -14.97 4.90
CA VAL A 46 -4.96 -16.40 4.82
C VAL A 46 -3.65 -16.64 4.08
N GLN A 47 -3.34 -15.83 3.08
CA GLN A 47 -2.20 -16.09 2.20
C GLN A 47 -0.92 -15.36 2.60
N GLN A 48 -1.00 -14.36 3.46
CA GLN A 48 0.15 -13.55 3.89
C GLN A 48 1.29 -14.43 4.44
N ALA A 49 0.98 -15.43 5.26
CA ALA A 49 1.97 -16.33 5.84
C ALA A 49 2.82 -17.10 4.80
N HIS A 50 2.25 -17.36 3.61
CA HIS A 50 2.92 -18.14 2.57
C HIS A 50 3.50 -17.28 1.45
N ARG A 51 2.92 -16.12 1.18
CA ARG A 51 3.25 -15.26 0.04
C ARG A 51 3.85 -13.91 0.43
N GLY A 52 3.92 -13.63 1.72
CA GLY A 52 4.39 -12.34 2.24
C GLY A 52 3.37 -11.22 1.99
N ASP A 53 3.78 -10.02 2.31
CA ASP A 53 2.93 -8.83 2.34
C ASP A 53 2.39 -8.36 0.99
N LYS A 54 3.01 -8.80 -0.12
CA LYS A 54 2.57 -8.41 -1.46
C LYS A 54 1.12 -8.77 -1.78
N VAL A 55 0.53 -9.71 -1.03
CA VAL A 55 -0.89 -10.08 -1.14
C VAL A 55 -1.84 -8.89 -0.90
N TRP A 56 -1.39 -7.85 -0.23
CA TRP A 56 -2.16 -6.64 0.08
C TRP A 56 -2.21 -5.61 -1.04
N TRP A 57 -1.33 -5.73 -2.06
CA TRP A 57 -1.28 -4.75 -3.16
C TRP A 57 -1.12 -5.37 -4.53
N GLU A 58 -0.86 -6.67 -4.64
CA GLU A 58 -0.61 -7.36 -5.90
C GLU A 58 -1.68 -8.41 -6.19
N CYS A 59 -2.24 -8.36 -7.40
CA CYS A 59 -3.18 -9.37 -7.88
C CYS A 59 -2.44 -10.69 -8.12
N GLN A 60 -2.89 -11.73 -7.47
CA GLN A 60 -2.25 -13.05 -7.54
C GLN A 60 -2.43 -13.77 -8.87
N THR A 61 -3.40 -13.33 -9.69
CA THR A 61 -3.67 -13.92 -11.01
C THR A 61 -2.76 -13.32 -12.08
N CYS A 62 -2.61 -11.99 -12.10
CA CYS A 62 -1.85 -11.32 -13.18
C CYS A 62 -0.55 -10.64 -12.69
N GLY A 63 -0.25 -10.64 -11.39
CA GLY A 63 0.95 -10.04 -10.81
C GLY A 63 0.98 -8.52 -10.82
N GLN A 64 -0.11 -7.85 -11.22
CA GLN A 64 -0.16 -6.40 -11.23
C GLN A 64 -0.78 -5.84 -9.94
N HIS A 65 -0.43 -4.60 -9.63
CA HIS A 65 -0.94 -3.94 -8.44
C HIS A 65 -2.44 -3.62 -8.60
N PHE A 66 -3.14 -3.73 -7.49
CA PHE A 66 -4.49 -3.18 -7.39
C PHE A 66 -4.45 -1.65 -7.52
N THR A 67 -5.52 -1.05 -8.04
CA THR A 67 -5.63 0.40 -8.20
C THR A 67 -6.97 0.92 -7.68
N GLY A 68 -7.11 2.25 -7.59
CA GLY A 68 -8.36 2.90 -7.19
C GLY A 68 -8.87 2.41 -5.84
N ALA A 69 -10.18 2.27 -5.71
CA ALA A 69 -10.86 1.93 -4.46
C ALA A 69 -10.41 0.57 -3.87
N MET A 70 -10.06 -0.41 -4.71
CA MET A 70 -9.56 -1.69 -4.22
C MET A 70 -8.21 -1.54 -3.50
N ARG A 71 -7.25 -0.80 -4.09
CA ARG A 71 -5.96 -0.52 -3.46
C ARG A 71 -6.14 0.16 -2.11
N THR A 72 -6.96 1.21 -2.08
CA THR A 72 -7.18 2.02 -0.87
C THR A 72 -7.87 1.20 0.20
N GLY A 73 -8.93 0.46 -0.14
CA GLY A 73 -9.65 -0.40 0.80
C GLY A 73 -8.78 -1.50 1.40
N LEU A 74 -7.91 -2.14 0.61
CA LEU A 74 -6.96 -3.14 1.12
C LEU A 74 -5.92 -2.50 2.05
N GLY A 75 -5.40 -1.33 1.72
CA GLY A 75 -4.45 -0.61 2.57
C GLY A 75 -5.06 -0.20 3.91
N GLU A 76 -6.29 0.31 3.90
CA GLU A 76 -7.05 0.68 5.11
C GLU A 76 -7.37 -0.55 5.98
N ALA A 77 -7.79 -1.64 5.35
CA ALA A 77 -8.10 -2.88 6.06
C ALA A 77 -6.84 -3.46 6.72
N ARG A 78 -5.71 -3.48 6.01
CA ARG A 78 -4.42 -3.91 6.58
C ARG A 78 -4.06 -3.07 7.81
N TRP A 79 -4.10 -1.74 7.68
CA TRP A 79 -3.81 -0.82 8.77
C TRP A 79 -4.74 -1.03 9.97
N SER A 80 -6.04 -1.15 9.74
CA SER A 80 -7.04 -1.33 10.80
C SER A 80 -6.80 -2.58 11.65
N ARG A 81 -6.19 -3.61 11.09
CA ARG A 81 -5.87 -4.87 11.79
C ARG A 81 -4.70 -4.73 12.75
N VAL A 82 -3.71 -3.92 12.40
CA VAL A 82 -2.42 -3.86 13.13
C VAL A 82 -2.19 -2.54 13.86
N ARG A 83 -3.03 -1.53 13.68
CA ARG A 83 -2.85 -0.20 14.30
C ARG A 83 -2.79 -0.22 15.83
N GLY A 84 -3.32 -1.27 16.47
CA GLY A 84 -3.29 -1.48 17.92
C GLY A 84 -2.05 -2.20 18.43
N GLU A 85 -1.16 -2.65 17.55
CA GLU A 85 0.10 -3.26 17.94
C GLU A 85 1.10 -2.23 18.48
N ALA A 86 2.21 -2.72 19.04
CA ALA A 86 3.30 -1.87 19.49
C ALA A 86 3.79 -0.94 18.39
N GLU A 87 4.18 0.28 18.75
CA GLU A 87 4.62 1.31 17.79
C GLU A 87 5.82 0.82 16.96
N GLU A 88 6.68 0.00 17.55
CA GLU A 88 7.86 -0.58 16.95
C GLU A 88 7.60 -1.87 16.14
N SER A 89 6.36 -2.39 16.14
CA SER A 89 6.02 -3.59 15.35
C SER A 89 6.30 -3.34 13.87
N GLU A 90 7.13 -4.21 13.26
CA GLU A 90 7.46 -4.08 11.84
C GLU A 90 6.20 -4.24 10.97
N GLU A 91 5.28 -5.14 11.36
CA GLU A 91 4.02 -5.32 10.64
C GLU A 91 3.16 -4.04 10.66
N ARG A 92 3.12 -3.35 11.81
CA ARG A 92 2.44 -2.05 11.92
C ARG A 92 3.11 -0.97 11.08
N LEU A 93 4.44 -0.91 11.07
CA LEU A 93 5.20 0.07 10.28
C LEU A 93 5.03 -0.17 8.77
N GLU A 94 5.04 -1.42 8.33
CA GLU A 94 4.79 -1.80 6.94
C GLU A 94 3.35 -1.49 6.50
N ALA A 95 2.36 -1.75 7.36
CA ALA A 95 0.97 -1.40 7.08
C ALA A 95 0.77 0.12 7.00
N ALA A 96 1.38 0.89 7.91
CA ALA A 96 1.38 2.35 7.86
C ALA A 96 2.00 2.89 6.56
N GLN A 97 3.14 2.32 6.13
CA GLN A 97 3.80 2.65 4.87
C GLN A 97 2.89 2.37 3.66
N THR A 98 2.17 1.22 3.68
CA THR A 98 1.21 0.86 2.65
C THR A 98 0.06 1.88 2.59
N LEU A 99 -0.49 2.26 3.74
CA LEU A 99 -1.54 3.27 3.84
C LEU A 99 -1.06 4.63 3.32
N ALA A 100 0.13 5.09 3.73
CA ALA A 100 0.71 6.34 3.24
C ALA A 100 0.85 6.36 1.72
N ASN A 101 1.29 5.25 1.11
CA ASN A 101 1.35 5.14 -0.34
C ASN A 101 -0.04 5.22 -1.00
N CYS A 102 -1.07 4.61 -0.40
CA CYS A 102 -2.45 4.76 -0.88
C CYS A 102 -2.89 6.22 -0.83
N ARG A 103 -2.69 6.90 0.30
CA ARG A 103 -3.03 8.33 0.47
C ARG A 103 -2.32 9.21 -0.56
N ARG A 104 -1.03 8.99 -0.78
CA ARG A 104 -0.27 9.74 -1.80
C ARG A 104 -0.82 9.53 -3.21
N LEU A 105 -1.17 8.29 -3.58
CA LEU A 105 -1.74 7.98 -4.90
C LEU A 105 -3.17 8.50 -5.08
N ASP A 106 -3.89 8.74 -3.99
CA ASP A 106 -5.22 9.36 -3.98
C ASP A 106 -5.16 10.90 -3.91
N GLY A 107 -3.93 11.49 -3.86
CA GLY A 107 -3.73 12.93 -3.80
C GLY A 107 -3.76 13.52 -2.39
N GLU A 108 -3.91 12.69 -1.36
CA GLU A 108 -3.93 13.08 0.05
C GLU A 108 -2.50 13.24 0.60
N TYR A 109 -1.70 14.08 -0.05
CA TYR A 109 -0.25 14.18 0.18
C TYR A 109 0.13 14.60 1.60
N ALA A 110 -0.68 15.47 2.23
CA ALA A 110 -0.40 15.92 3.60
C ALA A 110 -0.56 14.78 4.62
N GLU A 111 -1.55 13.92 4.43
CA GLU A 111 -1.77 12.75 5.28
C GLU A 111 -0.68 11.69 5.05
N ALA A 112 -0.31 11.46 3.79
CA ALA A 112 0.81 10.59 3.46
C ALA A 112 2.11 11.06 4.13
N GLU A 113 2.44 12.35 4.03
CA GLU A 113 3.60 12.95 4.70
C GLU A 113 3.56 12.73 6.22
N ARG A 114 2.42 12.94 6.84
CA ARG A 114 2.26 12.76 8.30
C ARG A 114 2.60 11.33 8.71
N ILE A 115 2.00 10.35 8.04
CA ILE A 115 2.24 8.93 8.33
C ILE A 115 3.70 8.55 8.08
N GLU A 116 4.29 8.99 6.97
CA GLU A 116 5.68 8.66 6.61
C GLU A 116 6.69 9.29 7.59
N ARG A 117 6.42 10.48 8.13
CA ARG A 117 7.25 11.08 9.20
C ARG A 117 7.23 10.24 10.47
N GLU A 118 6.06 9.75 10.87
CA GLU A 118 5.90 8.90 12.05
C GLU A 118 6.68 7.58 11.85
N VAL A 119 6.48 6.89 10.72
CA VAL A 119 7.21 5.65 10.39
C VAL A 119 8.73 5.88 10.38
N LEU A 120 9.20 6.94 9.73
CA LEU A 120 10.61 7.25 9.65
C LEU A 120 11.21 7.54 11.04
N SER A 121 10.49 8.27 11.88
CA SER A 121 10.92 8.57 13.25
C SER A 121 11.13 7.29 14.08
N VAL A 122 10.18 6.36 14.00
CA VAL A 122 10.28 5.08 14.71
C VAL A 122 11.43 4.24 14.17
N ARG A 123 11.55 4.08 12.85
CA ARG A 123 12.63 3.31 12.22
C ARG A 123 14.02 3.88 12.53
N ARG A 124 14.18 5.20 12.55
CA ARG A 124 15.43 5.84 12.99
C ARG A 124 15.79 5.49 14.42
N ARG A 125 14.83 5.54 15.32
CA ARG A 125 15.03 5.22 16.75
C ARG A 125 15.38 3.76 16.97
N VAL A 126 14.72 2.83 16.25
CA VAL A 126 14.83 1.39 16.49
C VAL A 126 15.96 0.75 15.68
N LEU A 127 16.10 1.13 14.42
CA LEU A 127 17.01 0.49 13.46
C LEU A 127 18.27 1.33 13.18
N GLY A 128 18.22 2.63 13.46
CA GLY A 128 19.29 3.57 13.12
C GLY A 128 19.13 4.22 11.75
N GLU A 129 19.91 5.29 11.51
CA GLU A 129 19.80 6.15 10.32
C GLU A 129 20.17 5.44 9.01
N GLU A 130 21.11 4.51 9.05
CA GLU A 130 21.66 3.84 7.86
C GLU A 130 21.00 2.50 7.54
N HIS A 131 20.03 2.05 8.35
CA HIS A 131 19.37 0.78 8.12
C HIS A 131 18.54 0.85 6.80
N PRO A 132 18.54 -0.22 5.98
CA PRO A 132 17.82 -0.23 4.69
C PRO A 132 16.37 0.21 4.78
N HIS A 133 15.60 -0.26 5.76
CA HIS A 133 14.21 0.11 5.95
C HIS A 133 14.06 1.60 6.35
N THR A 134 14.99 2.15 7.11
CA THR A 134 15.01 3.59 7.44
C THR A 134 15.24 4.43 6.19
N LEU A 135 16.20 4.02 5.33
CA LEU A 135 16.49 4.72 4.08
C LEU A 135 15.34 4.61 3.07
N VAL A 136 14.60 3.49 3.04
CA VAL A 136 13.37 3.36 2.24
C VAL A 136 12.30 4.32 2.73
N SER A 137 12.05 4.38 4.05
CA SER A 137 11.06 5.31 4.63
C SER A 137 11.39 6.77 4.35
N ALA A 138 12.68 7.15 4.42
CA ALA A 138 13.13 8.50 4.06
C ALA A 138 12.85 8.81 2.58
N GLY A 139 13.11 7.86 1.68
CA GLY A 139 12.79 8.00 0.25
C GLY A 139 11.29 8.19 -0.01
N ASN A 140 10.43 7.43 0.69
CA ASN A 140 8.98 7.59 0.56
C ASN A 140 8.51 8.96 1.03
N LEU A 141 9.05 9.46 2.16
CA LEU A 141 8.77 10.82 2.61
C LEU A 141 9.18 11.88 1.58
N ALA A 142 10.34 11.70 0.94
CA ALA A 142 10.77 12.61 -0.13
C ALA A 142 9.78 12.60 -1.31
N LEU A 143 9.24 11.43 -1.69
CA LEU A 143 8.20 11.34 -2.72
C LEU A 143 6.92 12.10 -2.34
N SER A 144 6.45 11.99 -1.11
CA SER A 144 5.26 12.72 -0.64
C SER A 144 5.49 14.22 -0.59
N LEU A 145 6.69 14.66 -0.21
CA LEU A 145 7.10 16.07 -0.25
C LEU A 145 7.16 16.60 -1.68
N SER A 146 7.77 15.87 -2.60
CA SER A 146 7.82 16.22 -4.03
C SER A 146 6.40 16.33 -4.62
N SER A 147 5.49 15.42 -4.27
CA SER A 147 4.10 15.47 -4.72
C SER A 147 3.34 16.71 -4.24
N GLN A 148 3.81 17.35 -3.16
CA GLN A 148 3.28 18.62 -2.63
C GLN A 148 4.00 19.85 -3.20
N GLY A 149 5.01 19.69 -4.08
CA GLY A 149 5.83 20.77 -4.55
C GLY A 149 6.91 21.25 -3.57
N LYS A 150 7.12 20.54 -2.45
CA LYS A 150 8.16 20.84 -1.46
C LYS A 150 9.52 20.30 -1.89
N TYR A 151 9.98 20.71 -3.08
CA TYR A 151 11.14 20.12 -3.76
C TYR A 151 12.45 20.28 -2.98
N ALA A 152 12.66 21.42 -2.32
CA ALA A 152 13.88 21.66 -1.55
C ALA A 152 14.04 20.68 -0.38
N ASP A 153 12.94 20.37 0.33
CA ASP A 153 12.94 19.40 1.42
C ASP A 153 13.13 17.98 0.91
N ALA A 154 12.46 17.63 -0.19
CA ALA A 154 12.62 16.34 -0.84
C ALA A 154 14.06 16.11 -1.28
N GLU A 155 14.67 17.06 -1.98
CA GLU A 155 16.05 16.98 -2.43
C GLU A 155 17.06 16.84 -1.29
N ARG A 156 16.85 17.54 -0.18
CA ARG A 156 17.69 17.41 1.01
C ARG A 156 17.65 15.98 1.54
N ILE A 157 16.47 15.39 1.67
CA ILE A 157 16.30 14.02 2.15
C ILE A 157 16.93 13.02 1.17
N GLU A 158 16.73 13.20 -0.13
CA GLU A 158 17.28 12.31 -1.16
C GLU A 158 18.82 12.33 -1.17
N ARG A 159 19.44 13.49 -0.96
CA ARG A 159 20.90 13.61 -0.81
C ARG A 159 21.41 12.89 0.43
N GLU A 160 20.70 13.00 1.56
CA GLU A 160 21.02 12.28 2.79
C GLU A 160 20.94 10.77 2.58
N VAL A 161 19.87 10.28 1.95
CA VAL A 161 19.68 8.85 1.61
C VAL A 161 20.80 8.37 0.68
N LEU A 162 21.11 9.12 -0.37
CA LEU A 162 22.17 8.75 -1.32
C LEU A 162 23.53 8.67 -0.63
N SER A 163 23.86 9.65 0.21
CA SER A 163 25.11 9.68 0.98
C SER A 163 25.21 8.48 1.93
N ALA A 164 24.11 8.14 2.63
CA ALA A 164 24.08 6.98 3.51
C ALA A 164 24.25 5.66 2.74
N ARG A 165 23.56 5.51 1.60
CA ARG A 165 23.71 4.31 0.76
C ARG A 165 25.14 4.12 0.25
N ARG A 166 25.82 5.18 -0.18
CA ARG A 166 27.22 5.12 -0.61
C ARG A 166 28.12 4.65 0.53
N ARG A 167 27.96 5.18 1.74
CA ARG A 167 28.74 4.73 2.90
C ARG A 167 28.53 3.25 3.20
N VAL A 168 27.30 2.79 3.14
CA VAL A 168 26.96 1.37 3.42
C VAL A 168 27.50 0.43 2.34
N LEU A 169 27.50 0.88 1.08
CA LEU A 169 28.01 0.09 -0.07
C LEU A 169 29.52 0.17 -0.25
N GLY A 170 30.21 1.09 0.44
CA GLY A 170 31.65 1.26 0.36
C GLY A 170 32.11 2.00 -0.90
N GLU A 171 31.28 2.91 -1.43
CA GLU A 171 31.56 3.78 -2.58
C GLU A 171 32.02 5.18 -2.16
#